data_f1c841b56ddb738daa650925f09e5e02
#
_entry.id   f1c841b56ddb738daa650925f09e5e02
#
_cell.length_a   1.000
_cell.length_b   1.000
_cell.length_c   1.000
_cell.angle_alpha   90.00
_cell.angle_beta   90.00
_cell.angle_gamma   90.00
#
_symmetry.space_group_name_H-M   'P 1'
#
loop_
_entity.id
_entity.type
_entity.pdbx_description
1 polymer ?
#
loop_
_entity_poly.entity_id
_entity_poly.type
_entity_poly.pdbx_seq_one_letter_code
_entity_poly.pdbx_strand_id
1 'polypeptide(L)'
;MPLTQEDQQKYKAFYLQTARQLLTELQNNLTKLSSGNETEEVLEVLHRTFHSLKGQSEMMEYHAVGSLSRLLEFTFAAKREGKLTLSKEIVKKVEEAVTEIEKCLAEIETSGKEKDLSTITQELKGLVGDLG
;
A
#
# COMPACT_ATOMS: atom_id res chain seq x y z
N MET A 1 -3.75 -22.49 7.03
CA MET A 1 -5.21 -22.60 7.02
C MET A 1 -5.85 -21.36 6.46
N PRO A 2 -6.77 -21.48 5.49
CA PRO A 2 -7.46 -20.28 5.00
C PRO A 2 -8.34 -19.69 6.10
N LEU A 3 -8.45 -18.39 6.08
CA LEU A 3 -9.28 -17.64 7.01
C LEU A 3 -10.75 -17.85 6.65
N THR A 4 -11.59 -18.16 7.62
CA THR A 4 -13.03 -18.30 7.35
C THR A 4 -13.68 -16.93 7.27
N GLN A 5 -14.87 -16.86 6.66
CA GLN A 5 -15.65 -15.61 6.65
C GLN A 5 -15.95 -15.13 8.06
N GLU A 6 -16.21 -16.06 8.97
CA GLU A 6 -16.46 -15.72 10.37
C GLU A 6 -15.23 -15.09 11.01
N ASP A 7 -14.03 -15.67 10.77
CA ASP A 7 -12.77 -15.12 11.27
C ASP A 7 -12.49 -13.75 10.68
N GLN A 8 -12.71 -13.60 9.36
CA GLN A 8 -12.51 -12.34 8.69
C GLN A 8 -13.41 -11.25 9.27
N GLN A 9 -14.67 -11.58 9.51
CA GLN A 9 -15.63 -10.65 10.11
C GLN A 9 -15.23 -10.29 11.55
N LYS A 10 -14.75 -11.27 12.30
CA LYS A 10 -14.33 -11.09 13.69
C LYS A 10 -13.15 -10.12 13.81
N TYR A 11 -12.16 -10.23 12.92
CA TYR A 11 -10.95 -9.42 13.01
C TYR A 11 -10.97 -8.18 12.13
N LYS A 12 -12.05 -7.95 11.39
CA LYS A 12 -12.16 -6.84 10.45
C LYS A 12 -11.94 -5.48 11.09
N ALA A 13 -12.57 -5.24 12.23
CA ALA A 13 -12.46 -3.93 12.91
C ALA A 13 -11.03 -3.63 13.32
N PHE A 14 -10.33 -4.65 13.86
CA PHE A 14 -8.94 -4.49 14.25
C PHE A 14 -8.04 -4.24 13.04
N TYR A 15 -8.26 -5.00 11.96
CA TYR A 15 -7.51 -4.79 10.71
C TYR A 15 -7.71 -3.36 10.19
N LEU A 16 -8.95 -2.88 10.14
CA LEU A 16 -9.23 -1.53 9.63
C LEU A 16 -8.55 -0.47 10.49
N GLN A 17 -8.55 -0.65 11.81
CA GLN A 17 -7.90 0.29 12.71
C GLN A 17 -6.39 0.36 12.44
N THR A 18 -5.73 -0.80 12.38
CA THR A 18 -4.28 -0.83 12.17
C THR A 18 -3.91 -0.39 10.76
N ALA A 19 -4.66 -0.81 9.75
CA ALA A 19 -4.40 -0.40 8.37
C ALA A 19 -4.53 1.12 8.19
N ARG A 20 -5.52 1.73 8.83
CA ARG A 20 -5.71 3.19 8.76
C ARG A 20 -4.58 3.94 9.45
N GLN A 21 -4.03 3.39 10.53
CA GLN A 21 -2.83 3.98 11.17
C GLN A 21 -1.64 3.93 10.22
N LEU A 22 -1.46 2.81 9.52
CA LEU A 22 -0.39 2.67 8.52
C LEU A 22 -0.59 3.65 7.37
N LEU A 23 -1.83 3.85 6.90
CA LEU A 23 -2.11 4.82 5.84
C LEU A 23 -1.77 6.25 6.27
N THR A 24 -2.04 6.62 7.52
CA THR A 24 -1.67 7.93 8.04
C THR A 24 -0.16 8.12 7.99
N GLU A 25 0.59 7.11 8.41
CA GLU A 25 2.05 7.15 8.37
C GLU A 25 2.56 7.27 6.92
N LEU A 26 1.95 6.51 6.00
CA LEU A 26 2.28 6.61 4.57
C LEU A 26 2.00 7.99 4.02
N GLN A 27 0.83 8.55 4.30
CA GLN A 27 0.45 9.87 3.81
C GLN A 27 1.40 10.96 4.31
N ASN A 28 1.79 10.91 5.58
CA ASN A 28 2.72 11.87 6.15
C ASN A 28 4.09 11.80 5.47
N ASN A 29 4.59 10.60 5.24
CA ASN A 29 5.91 10.44 4.61
C ASN A 29 5.88 10.70 3.11
N LEU A 30 4.77 10.41 2.43
CA LEU A 30 4.61 10.78 1.03
C LEU A 30 4.56 12.29 0.85
N THR A 31 3.97 13.01 1.80
CA THR A 31 3.97 14.47 1.79
C THR A 31 5.40 15.00 1.89
N LYS A 32 6.22 14.43 2.77
CA LYS A 32 7.64 14.79 2.87
C LYS A 32 8.36 14.55 1.56
N LEU A 33 8.12 13.40 0.95
CA LEU A 33 8.72 13.03 -0.33
C LEU A 33 8.33 14.01 -1.44
N SER A 34 7.05 14.35 -1.54
CA SER A 34 6.54 15.31 -2.53
C SER A 34 7.11 16.70 -2.33
N SER A 35 7.47 17.05 -1.10
CA SER A 35 8.07 18.34 -0.75
C SER A 35 9.58 18.38 -1.00
N GLY A 36 10.16 17.33 -1.55
CA GLY A 36 11.58 17.26 -1.87
C GLY A 36 12.44 16.59 -0.81
N ASN A 37 11.85 16.08 0.27
CA ASN A 37 12.60 15.42 1.34
C ASN A 37 12.77 13.94 1.06
N GLU A 38 13.59 13.61 0.06
CA GLU A 38 13.87 12.22 -0.31
C GLU A 38 15.07 11.71 0.49
N THR A 39 14.87 11.60 1.80
CA THR A 39 15.92 11.12 2.72
C THR A 39 15.82 9.61 2.87
N GLU A 40 16.92 8.98 3.29
CA GLU A 40 16.94 7.55 3.58
C GLU A 40 15.91 7.21 4.66
N GLU A 41 15.75 8.07 5.66
CA GLU A 41 14.75 7.85 6.71
C GLU A 41 13.33 7.79 6.17
N VAL A 42 12.97 8.75 5.30
CA VAL A 42 11.64 8.76 4.67
C VAL A 42 11.42 7.51 3.83
N LEU A 43 12.43 7.14 3.03
CA LEU A 43 12.34 5.95 2.18
C LEU A 43 12.22 4.66 2.99
N GLU A 44 12.95 4.57 4.10
CA GLU A 44 12.87 3.42 4.99
C GLU A 44 11.48 3.28 5.61
N VAL A 45 10.91 4.39 6.10
CA VAL A 45 9.58 4.37 6.69
C VAL A 45 8.55 3.92 5.67
N LEU A 46 8.60 4.46 4.45
CA LEU A 46 7.67 4.07 3.38
C LEU A 46 7.80 2.59 3.05
N HIS A 47 9.03 2.10 2.88
CA HIS A 47 9.27 0.69 2.59
C HIS A 47 8.71 -0.22 3.68
N ARG A 48 9.05 0.07 4.93
CA ARG A 48 8.63 -0.72 6.09
C ARG A 48 7.11 -0.69 6.27
N THR A 49 6.49 0.47 6.08
CA THR A 49 5.06 0.62 6.28
C THR A 49 4.26 -0.13 5.22
N PHE A 50 4.71 -0.07 3.95
CA PHE A 50 4.08 -0.88 2.90
C PHE A 50 4.26 -2.38 3.17
N HIS A 51 5.41 -2.78 3.69
CA HIS A 51 5.64 -4.17 4.06
C HIS A 51 4.63 -4.63 5.13
N SER A 52 4.41 -3.80 6.14
CA SER A 52 3.45 -4.12 7.21
C SER A 52 2.02 -4.20 6.68
N LEU A 53 1.64 -3.25 5.82
CA LEU A 53 0.29 -3.25 5.22
C LEU A 53 0.07 -4.49 4.36
N LYS A 54 1.08 -4.87 3.58
CA LYS A 54 1.04 -6.10 2.78
C LYS A 54 0.78 -7.31 3.67
N GLY A 55 1.59 -7.47 4.73
CA GLY A 55 1.49 -8.62 5.62
C GLY A 55 0.14 -8.73 6.30
N GLN A 56 -0.35 -7.63 6.84
CA GLN A 56 -1.64 -7.61 7.51
C GLN A 56 -2.79 -7.90 6.56
N SER A 57 -2.73 -7.35 5.34
CA SER A 57 -3.78 -7.54 4.34
C SER A 57 -3.80 -8.99 3.84
N GLU A 58 -2.63 -9.58 3.59
CA GLU A 58 -2.54 -10.98 3.17
C GLU A 58 -3.06 -11.92 4.25
N MET A 59 -2.75 -11.64 5.52
CA MET A 59 -3.25 -12.44 6.64
C MET A 59 -4.77 -12.44 6.70
N MET A 60 -5.40 -11.31 6.38
CA MET A 60 -6.86 -11.17 6.34
C MET A 60 -7.46 -11.62 5.01
N GLU A 61 -6.62 -12.06 4.07
CA GLU A 61 -7.02 -12.46 2.71
C GLU A 61 -7.66 -11.32 1.92
N TYR A 62 -7.25 -10.08 2.20
CA TYR A 62 -7.57 -8.92 1.39
C TYR A 62 -6.49 -8.77 0.32
N HIS A 63 -6.59 -9.62 -0.71
CA HIS A 63 -5.52 -9.79 -1.69
C HIS A 63 -5.33 -8.59 -2.62
N ALA A 64 -6.38 -7.79 -2.85
CA ALA A 64 -6.23 -6.59 -3.67
C ALA A 64 -5.33 -5.57 -2.97
N VAL A 65 -5.59 -5.30 -1.69
CA VAL A 65 -4.73 -4.41 -0.90
C VAL A 65 -3.34 -5.01 -0.76
N GLY A 66 -3.27 -6.32 -0.49
CA GLY A 66 -1.99 -7.01 -0.32
C GLY A 66 -1.12 -6.95 -1.57
N SER A 67 -1.69 -7.19 -2.74
CA SER A 67 -0.95 -7.17 -4.01
C SER A 67 -0.45 -5.77 -4.36
N LEU A 68 -1.29 -4.76 -4.18
CA LEU A 68 -0.88 -3.38 -4.43
C LEU A 68 0.20 -2.94 -3.44
N SER A 69 0.05 -3.29 -2.17
CA SER A 69 1.04 -2.98 -1.14
C SER A 69 2.38 -3.65 -1.43
N ARG A 70 2.35 -4.87 -1.94
CA ARG A 70 3.56 -5.58 -2.34
C ARG A 70 4.30 -4.84 -3.45
N LEU A 71 3.58 -4.37 -4.47
CA LEU A 71 4.18 -3.60 -5.56
C LEU A 71 4.77 -2.30 -5.04
N LEU A 72 4.08 -1.62 -4.12
CA LEU A 72 4.57 -0.40 -3.50
C LEU A 72 5.81 -0.66 -2.65
N GLU A 73 5.82 -1.77 -1.92
CA GLU A 73 7.01 -2.18 -1.15
C GLU A 73 8.20 -2.36 -2.08
N PHE A 74 8.02 -3.08 -3.18
CA PHE A 74 9.10 -3.30 -4.15
C PHE A 74 9.56 -2.01 -4.80
N THR A 75 8.66 -1.06 -5.03
CA THR A 75 9.02 0.25 -5.59
C THR A 75 10.04 0.95 -4.69
N PHE A 76 9.78 0.99 -3.39
CA PHE A 76 10.69 1.66 -2.45
C PHE A 76 11.93 0.83 -2.16
N ALA A 77 11.85 -0.49 -2.19
CA ALA A 77 13.04 -1.33 -2.10
C ALA A 77 13.97 -1.08 -3.28
N ALA A 78 13.42 -1.02 -4.50
CA ALA A 78 14.22 -0.74 -5.70
C ALA A 78 14.86 0.64 -5.64
N LYS A 79 14.13 1.65 -5.13
CA LYS A 79 14.70 2.99 -4.95
C LYS A 79 15.87 2.97 -3.97
N ARG A 80 15.72 2.30 -2.84
CA ARG A 80 16.78 2.23 -1.83
C ARG A 80 18.01 1.48 -2.33
N GLU A 81 17.82 0.55 -3.25
CA GLU A 81 18.91 -0.22 -3.87
C GLU A 81 19.54 0.51 -5.08
N GLY A 82 19.05 1.70 -5.42
CA GLY A 82 19.56 2.46 -6.55
C GLY A 82 19.11 1.96 -7.90
N LYS A 83 18.08 1.11 -7.95
CA LYS A 83 17.58 0.51 -9.19
C LYS A 83 16.44 1.28 -9.83
N LEU A 84 15.90 2.26 -9.13
CA LEU A 84 14.76 3.03 -9.59
C LEU A 84 14.91 4.49 -9.17
N THR A 85 14.62 5.40 -10.10
CA THR A 85 14.53 6.82 -9.79
C THR A 85 13.06 7.17 -9.59
N LEU A 86 12.75 7.83 -8.47
CA LEU A 86 11.39 8.27 -8.18
C LEU A 86 11.10 9.57 -8.91
N SER A 87 10.52 9.46 -10.10
CA SER A 87 10.07 10.62 -10.84
C SER A 87 8.83 11.22 -10.17
N LYS A 88 8.51 12.48 -10.50
CA LYS A 88 7.28 13.11 -10.01
C LYS A 88 6.04 12.31 -10.40
N GLU A 89 6.07 11.73 -11.59
CA GLU A 89 4.96 10.89 -12.08
C GLU A 89 4.79 9.64 -11.22
N ILE A 90 5.88 8.98 -10.87
CA ILE A 90 5.82 7.79 -10.00
C ILE A 90 5.30 8.17 -8.61
N VAL A 91 5.83 9.25 -8.02
CA VAL A 91 5.40 9.69 -6.69
C VAL A 91 3.90 10.00 -6.70
N LYS A 92 3.43 10.70 -7.72
CA LYS A 92 2.01 11.02 -7.85
C LYS A 92 1.16 9.74 -7.94
N LYS A 93 1.63 8.75 -8.71
CA LYS A 93 0.91 7.50 -8.84
C LYS A 93 0.90 6.72 -7.53
N VAL A 94 1.97 6.78 -6.75
CA VAL A 94 2.01 6.17 -5.42
C VAL A 94 0.98 6.83 -4.50
N GLU A 95 0.87 8.15 -4.55
CA GLU A 95 -0.13 8.87 -3.76
C GLU A 95 -1.55 8.48 -4.17
N GLU A 96 -1.79 8.34 -5.47
CA GLU A 96 -3.09 7.86 -5.97
C GLU A 96 -3.38 6.45 -5.48
N ALA A 97 -2.37 5.58 -5.47
CA ALA A 97 -2.51 4.22 -4.98
C ALA A 97 -2.93 4.18 -3.51
N VAL A 98 -2.32 5.01 -2.68
CA VAL A 98 -2.67 5.10 -1.26
C VAL A 98 -4.10 5.59 -1.09
N THR A 99 -4.53 6.56 -1.89
CA THR A 99 -5.91 7.03 -1.89
C THR A 99 -6.89 5.90 -2.27
N GLU A 100 -6.53 5.10 -3.28
CA GLU A 100 -7.37 3.97 -3.68
C GLU A 100 -7.42 2.88 -2.60
N ILE A 101 -6.34 2.65 -1.88
CA ILE A 101 -6.34 1.74 -0.74
C ILE A 101 -7.29 2.28 0.35
N GLU A 102 -7.26 3.57 0.63
CA GLU A 102 -8.16 4.19 1.61
C GLU A 102 -9.62 3.95 1.23
N LYS A 103 -9.97 4.15 -0.04
CA LYS A 103 -11.32 3.88 -0.53
C LYS A 103 -11.68 2.39 -0.41
N CYS A 104 -10.72 1.53 -0.65
CA CYS A 104 -10.91 0.08 -0.52
C CYS A 104 -11.19 -0.30 0.93
N LEU A 105 -10.49 0.30 1.89
CA LEU A 105 -10.75 0.04 3.31
C LEU A 105 -12.17 0.49 3.69
N ALA A 106 -12.64 1.61 3.15
CA ALA A 106 -14.00 2.07 3.39
C ALA A 106 -15.02 1.08 2.82
N GLU A 107 -14.74 0.50 1.65
CA GLU A 107 -15.60 -0.51 1.06
C GLU A 107 -15.63 -1.79 1.88
N ILE A 108 -14.48 -2.22 2.40
CA ILE A 108 -14.40 -3.37 3.30
C ILE A 108 -15.26 -3.13 4.55
N GLU A 109 -15.20 -1.92 5.09
CA GLU A 109 -15.97 -1.57 6.29
C GLU A 109 -17.48 -1.70 6.05
N THR A 110 -17.97 -1.24 4.90
CA THR A 110 -19.40 -1.18 4.62
C THR A 110 -19.95 -2.48 4.03
N SER A 111 -19.21 -3.12 3.11
CA SER A 111 -19.69 -4.31 2.40
C SER A 111 -18.99 -5.60 2.78
N GLY A 112 -17.88 -5.51 3.51
CA GLY A 112 -17.06 -6.67 3.83
C GLY A 112 -16.18 -7.15 2.69
N LYS A 113 -16.22 -6.47 1.53
CA LYS A 113 -15.49 -6.87 0.33
C LYS A 113 -14.58 -5.76 -0.15
N GLU A 114 -13.44 -6.16 -0.73
CA GLU A 114 -12.51 -5.23 -1.33
C GLU A 114 -13.07 -4.60 -2.60
N LYS A 115 -12.63 -3.35 -2.83
CA LYS A 115 -12.79 -2.68 -4.12
C LYS A 115 -11.79 -3.29 -5.10
N ASP A 116 -12.12 -3.25 -6.40
CA ASP A 116 -11.18 -3.68 -7.44
C ASP A 116 -10.06 -2.64 -7.56
N LEU A 117 -8.83 -3.06 -7.30
CA LEU A 117 -7.63 -2.20 -7.38
C LEU A 117 -6.76 -2.52 -8.60
N SER A 118 -7.28 -3.31 -9.55
CA SER A 118 -6.46 -3.75 -10.69
C SER A 118 -6.01 -2.60 -11.58
N THR A 119 -6.84 -1.58 -11.79
CA THR A 119 -6.49 -0.45 -12.65
C THR A 119 -5.28 0.31 -12.12
N ILE A 120 -5.32 0.74 -10.86
CA ILE A 120 -4.22 1.49 -10.27
C ILE A 120 -2.96 0.62 -10.17
N THR A 121 -3.12 -0.67 -9.90
CA THR A 121 -2.00 -1.61 -9.83
C THR A 121 -1.30 -1.73 -11.19
N GLN A 122 -2.07 -1.87 -12.27
CA GLN A 122 -1.52 -1.94 -13.61
C GLN A 122 -0.84 -0.64 -14.03
N GLU A 123 -1.44 0.49 -13.70
CA GLU A 123 -0.87 1.80 -14.01
C GLU A 123 0.48 2.01 -13.31
N LEU A 124 0.55 1.67 -12.03
CA LEU A 124 1.80 1.78 -11.28
C LEU A 124 2.84 0.83 -11.83
N LYS A 125 2.45 -0.41 -12.12
CA LYS A 125 3.35 -1.41 -12.69
C LYS A 125 3.93 -0.94 -14.02
N GLY A 126 3.12 -0.26 -14.84
CA GLY A 126 3.58 0.31 -16.10
C GLY A 126 4.65 1.38 -15.93
N LEU A 127 4.62 2.12 -14.82
CA LEU A 127 5.60 3.17 -14.53
C LEU A 127 6.88 2.64 -13.92
N VAL A 128 6.79 1.63 -13.05
CA VAL A 128 7.97 1.14 -12.30
C VAL A 128 8.58 -0.11 -12.90
N GLY A 129 7.88 -0.74 -13.84
CA GLY A 129 8.32 -1.98 -14.45
C GLY A 129 7.99 -3.19 -13.58
N ASP A 130 8.45 -4.35 -14.03
CA ASP A 130 8.22 -5.60 -13.30
C ASP A 130 9.35 -5.78 -12.28
N LEU A 131 9.07 -5.43 -11.02
CA LEU A 131 10.03 -5.51 -9.93
C LEU A 131 9.92 -6.83 -9.16
N GLY A 132 8.91 -7.59 -9.47
CA GLY A 132 8.66 -8.84 -8.78
C GLY A 132 9.10 -10.03 -9.52
#